data_8fe6fd2106d609c979914cda9eeef55a
#
_entry.id   8fe6fd2106d609c979914cda9eeef55a
#
_cell.length_a   1.000
_cell.length_b   1.000
_cell.length_c   1.000
_cell.angle_alpha   90.00
_cell.angle_beta   90.00
_cell.angle_gamma   90.00
#
_symmetry.space_group_name_H-M   'P 1'
#
loop_
_entity.id
_entity.type
_entity.pdbx_description
1 polymer ?
#
loop_
_entity_poly.entity_id
_entity_poly.type
_entity_poly.pdbx_seq_one_letter_code
_entity_poly.pdbx_strand_id
1 'polypeptide(L)'
;MREIDVSQLSTMCEQGGAAQLVDVRSVGEFAAGHAPGAVNIPLEEIERRLGDLNAEQTLVLICKGGTRAGIAAEFLKDKRRNLAVLRGGTEAWGKAGLPLVVSAKSRWALERQVRLAAGLLLLSSVVLALTVYPPMVYLAGVVALGLTGAGLTDFCPMALLLAKMPWNRASKTAPVSCRLRPSN
;
A
#
# COMPACT_ATOMS: atom_id res chain seq x y z
N MET A 1 -0.75 -14.59 -20.29
CA MET A 1 -0.94 -14.24 -18.86
C MET A 1 -1.77 -15.34 -18.21
N ARG A 2 -1.32 -15.91 -17.09
CA ARG A 2 -2.03 -16.98 -16.37
C ARG A 2 -2.82 -16.36 -15.22
N GLU A 3 -4.12 -16.58 -15.17
CA GLU A 3 -4.92 -16.28 -13.99
C GLU A 3 -4.99 -17.51 -13.08
N ILE A 4 -4.85 -17.32 -11.79
CA ILE A 4 -4.99 -18.38 -10.78
C ILE A 4 -6.01 -17.94 -9.74
N ASP A 5 -6.73 -18.89 -9.19
CA ASP A 5 -7.61 -18.66 -8.05
C ASP A 5 -6.89 -18.90 -6.72
N VAL A 6 -7.57 -18.60 -5.59
CA VAL A 6 -7.01 -18.74 -4.26
C VAL A 6 -6.66 -20.18 -3.93
N SER A 7 -7.45 -21.17 -4.41
CA SER A 7 -7.21 -22.58 -4.14
C SER A 7 -5.98 -23.09 -4.88
N GLN A 8 -5.81 -22.68 -6.13
CA GLN A 8 -4.61 -22.99 -6.93
C GLN A 8 -3.35 -22.40 -6.30
N LEU A 9 -3.44 -21.16 -5.80
CA LEU A 9 -2.32 -20.51 -5.11
C LEU A 9 -1.98 -21.25 -3.81
N SER A 10 -2.99 -21.64 -3.01
CA SER A 10 -2.79 -22.42 -1.80
C SER A 10 -2.06 -23.73 -2.08
N THR A 11 -2.54 -24.49 -3.08
CA THR A 11 -1.90 -25.73 -3.52
C THR A 11 -0.45 -25.52 -3.96
N MET A 12 -0.17 -24.45 -4.72
CA MET A 12 1.20 -24.12 -5.13
C MET A 12 2.11 -23.86 -3.95
N CYS A 13 1.61 -23.17 -2.92
CA CYS A 13 2.36 -22.87 -1.70
C CYS A 13 2.60 -24.12 -0.85
N GLU A 14 1.62 -25.03 -0.75
CA GLU A 14 1.70 -26.28 0.02
C GLU A 14 2.66 -27.29 -0.61
N GLN A 15 2.69 -27.37 -1.92
CA GLN A 15 3.58 -28.26 -2.68
C GLN A 15 5.04 -27.79 -2.72
N GLY A 16 5.39 -26.75 -1.95
CA GLY A 16 6.73 -26.19 -1.95
C GLY A 16 7.08 -25.48 -3.27
N GLY A 17 6.08 -25.21 -4.11
CA GLY A 17 6.22 -24.45 -5.34
C GLY A 17 6.79 -23.06 -5.04
N ALA A 18 7.85 -22.68 -5.75
CA ALA A 18 8.50 -21.41 -5.57
C ALA A 18 7.62 -20.27 -6.16
N ALA A 19 6.58 -19.87 -5.44
CA ALA A 19 5.74 -18.73 -5.77
C ALA A 19 6.14 -17.51 -4.92
N GLN A 20 6.34 -16.37 -5.55
CA GLN A 20 6.59 -15.10 -4.92
C GLN A 20 5.37 -14.21 -5.08
N LEU A 21 4.77 -13.82 -3.95
CA LEU A 21 3.59 -12.97 -3.96
C LEU A 21 4.00 -11.50 -3.92
N VAL A 22 3.49 -10.71 -4.87
CA VAL A 22 3.72 -9.27 -4.93
C VAL A 22 2.38 -8.53 -4.95
N ASP A 23 2.16 -7.74 -3.93
CA ASP A 23 0.99 -6.87 -3.82
C ASP A 23 1.30 -5.50 -4.43
N VAL A 24 0.59 -5.18 -5.51
CA VAL A 24 0.80 -3.95 -6.29
C VAL A 24 -0.06 -2.78 -5.82
N ARG A 25 -0.70 -2.90 -4.66
CA ARG A 25 -1.47 -1.81 -4.03
C ARG A 25 -0.54 -0.78 -3.39
N SER A 26 -1.12 0.34 -3.00
CA SER A 26 -0.41 1.34 -2.20
C SER A 26 0.08 0.76 -0.86
N VAL A 27 1.12 1.39 -0.29
CA VAL A 27 1.68 0.99 1.02
C VAL A 27 0.62 1.00 2.12
N GLY A 28 -0.31 1.96 2.09
CA GLY A 28 -1.39 2.07 3.06
C GLY A 28 -2.39 0.91 2.95
N GLU A 29 -2.80 0.53 1.73
CA GLU A 29 -3.68 -0.62 1.49
C GLU A 29 -3.03 -1.93 1.91
N PHE A 30 -1.75 -2.11 1.60
CA PHE A 30 -0.98 -3.28 2.00
C PHE A 30 -0.87 -3.39 3.52
N ALA A 31 -0.56 -2.29 4.19
CA ALA A 31 -0.45 -2.24 5.65
C ALA A 31 -1.78 -2.51 6.37
N ALA A 32 -2.92 -2.14 5.76
CA ALA A 32 -4.26 -2.40 6.29
C ALA A 32 -4.64 -3.88 6.26
N GLY A 33 -3.99 -4.69 5.40
CA GLY A 33 -4.18 -6.14 5.36
C GLY A 33 -3.70 -6.73 4.04
N HIS A 34 -2.81 -7.72 4.12
CA HIS A 34 -2.22 -8.39 2.95
C HIS A 34 -2.07 -9.90 3.18
N ALA A 35 -1.91 -10.64 2.10
CA ALA A 35 -1.66 -12.09 2.17
C ALA A 35 -0.30 -12.36 2.84
N PRO A 36 -0.20 -13.38 3.72
CA PRO A 36 1.06 -13.74 4.36
C PRO A 36 2.17 -14.00 3.36
N GLY A 37 3.35 -13.45 3.61
CA GLY A 37 4.52 -13.59 2.73
C GLY A 37 4.50 -12.72 1.48
N ALA A 38 3.45 -11.95 1.22
CA ALA A 38 3.42 -10.99 0.12
C ALA A 38 4.38 -9.82 0.37
N VAL A 39 5.04 -9.37 -0.70
CA VAL A 39 5.88 -8.17 -0.72
C VAL A 39 5.11 -7.04 -1.36
N ASN A 40 5.16 -5.85 -0.79
CA ASN A 40 4.53 -4.68 -1.40
C ASN A 40 5.49 -4.00 -2.38
N ILE A 41 5.08 -3.95 -3.62
CA ILE A 41 5.71 -3.15 -4.67
C ILE A 41 4.59 -2.44 -5.42
N PRO A 42 4.31 -1.17 -5.13
CA PRO A 42 3.28 -0.40 -5.81
C PRO A 42 3.40 -0.48 -7.32
N LEU A 43 2.25 -0.41 -8.04
CA LEU A 43 2.18 -0.55 -9.49
C LEU A 43 3.17 0.36 -10.22
N GLU A 44 3.36 1.59 -9.72
CA GLU A 44 4.26 2.59 -10.29
C GLU A 44 5.75 2.23 -10.15
N GLU A 45 6.08 1.31 -9.24
CA GLU A 45 7.45 0.88 -8.96
C GLU A 45 7.79 -0.49 -9.52
N ILE A 46 6.80 -1.26 -10.00
CA ILE A 46 6.96 -2.68 -10.31
C ILE A 46 8.03 -2.94 -11.38
N GLU A 47 8.07 -2.12 -12.43
CA GLU A 47 9.06 -2.29 -13.50
C GLU A 47 10.49 -2.01 -13.01
N ARG A 48 10.66 -0.94 -12.23
CA ARG A 48 11.97 -0.53 -11.71
C ARG A 48 12.52 -1.53 -10.69
N ARG A 49 11.62 -2.17 -9.93
CA ARG A 49 11.96 -3.10 -8.85
C ARG A 49 11.87 -4.57 -9.25
N LEU A 50 11.69 -4.86 -10.54
CA LEU A 50 11.64 -6.24 -11.03
C LEU A 50 12.92 -7.03 -10.70
N GLY A 51 14.08 -6.36 -10.71
CA GLY A 51 15.37 -6.95 -10.35
C GLY A 51 15.50 -7.35 -8.87
N ASP A 52 14.64 -6.81 -7.99
CA ASP A 52 14.61 -7.20 -6.55
C ASP A 52 13.93 -8.57 -6.36
N LEU A 53 13.27 -9.10 -7.40
CA LEU A 53 12.46 -10.31 -7.37
C LEU A 53 13.21 -11.51 -7.92
N ASN A 54 13.01 -12.68 -7.32
CA ASN A 54 13.64 -13.91 -7.78
C ASN A 54 13.12 -14.32 -9.17
N ALA A 55 14.03 -14.42 -10.15
CA ALA A 55 13.69 -14.74 -11.54
C ALA A 55 13.18 -16.17 -11.73
N GLU A 56 13.59 -17.11 -10.90
CA GLU A 56 13.25 -18.52 -11.01
C GLU A 56 11.86 -18.86 -10.46
N GLN A 57 11.34 -18.02 -9.58
CA GLN A 57 10.04 -18.24 -8.93
C GLN A 57 8.89 -17.71 -9.79
N THR A 58 7.73 -18.36 -9.72
CA THR A 58 6.50 -17.81 -10.30
C THR A 58 6.10 -16.54 -9.56
N LEU A 59 6.03 -15.44 -10.28
CA LEU A 59 5.58 -14.16 -9.72
C LEU A 59 4.05 -14.08 -9.75
N VAL A 60 3.43 -14.09 -8.58
CA VAL A 60 1.99 -13.95 -8.41
C VAL A 60 1.67 -12.53 -8.01
N LEU A 61 1.02 -11.79 -8.90
CA LEU A 61 0.61 -10.40 -8.68
C LEU A 61 -0.75 -10.36 -8.01
N ILE A 62 -0.85 -9.55 -6.96
CA ILE A 62 -2.06 -9.39 -6.16
C ILE A 62 -2.41 -7.90 -6.08
N CYS A 63 -3.71 -7.59 -6.18
CA CYS A 63 -4.24 -6.29 -5.77
C CYS A 63 -5.58 -6.48 -5.04
N LYS A 64 -6.40 -5.46 -4.91
CA LYS A 64 -7.69 -5.57 -4.22
C LYS A 64 -8.64 -6.54 -4.92
N GLY A 65 -8.96 -6.30 -6.21
CA GLY A 65 -9.95 -7.08 -6.98
C GLY A 65 -9.38 -7.76 -8.24
N GLY A 66 -8.07 -7.60 -8.55
CA GLY A 66 -7.42 -8.20 -9.74
C GLY A 66 -7.03 -7.20 -10.83
N THR A 67 -7.72 -6.08 -10.99
CA THR A 67 -7.52 -5.11 -12.11
C THR A 67 -6.10 -4.54 -12.16
N ARG A 68 -5.58 -3.96 -11.06
CA ARG A 68 -4.22 -3.38 -11.01
C ARG A 68 -3.15 -4.47 -11.20
N ALA A 69 -3.39 -5.67 -10.69
CA ALA A 69 -2.49 -6.81 -10.89
C ALA A 69 -2.44 -7.24 -12.37
N GLY A 70 -3.58 -7.17 -13.08
CA GLY A 70 -3.65 -7.39 -14.52
C GLY A 70 -2.83 -6.37 -15.31
N ILE A 71 -2.94 -5.08 -14.96
CA ILE A 71 -2.15 -4.00 -15.57
C ILE A 71 -0.65 -4.23 -15.32
N ALA A 72 -0.26 -4.57 -14.08
CA ALA A 72 1.13 -4.89 -13.76
C ALA A 72 1.66 -6.08 -14.56
N ALA A 73 0.84 -7.13 -14.74
CA ALA A 73 1.21 -8.28 -15.53
C ALA A 73 1.41 -7.93 -17.02
N GLU A 74 0.61 -7.02 -17.56
CA GLU A 74 0.76 -6.54 -18.92
C GLU A 74 2.08 -5.77 -19.12
N PHE A 75 2.49 -4.94 -18.16
CA PHE A 75 3.79 -4.27 -18.19
C PHE A 75 4.98 -5.23 -18.10
N LEU A 76 4.79 -6.39 -17.45
CA LEU A 76 5.86 -7.34 -17.19
C LEU A 76 5.91 -8.52 -18.16
N LYS A 77 4.93 -8.70 -19.05
CA LYS A 77 4.79 -9.88 -19.92
C LYS A 77 6.02 -10.16 -20.79
N ASP A 78 6.65 -9.10 -21.31
CA ASP A 78 7.83 -9.22 -22.18
C ASP A 78 9.14 -9.38 -21.38
N LYS A 79 9.11 -9.03 -20.10
CA LYS A 79 10.27 -9.05 -19.19
C LYS A 79 10.33 -10.32 -18.33
N ARG A 80 9.19 -11.01 -18.17
CA ARG A 80 9.10 -12.18 -17.29
C ARG A 80 8.09 -13.21 -17.80
N ARG A 81 8.54 -14.47 -17.92
CA ARG A 81 7.70 -15.57 -18.43
C ARG A 81 6.79 -16.18 -17.37
N ASN A 82 7.29 -16.30 -16.12
CA ASN A 82 6.57 -16.94 -15.01
C ASN A 82 5.71 -15.92 -14.26
N LEU A 83 4.61 -15.46 -14.90
CA LEU A 83 3.67 -14.49 -14.33
C LEU A 83 2.29 -15.12 -14.12
N ALA A 84 1.71 -14.85 -12.97
CA ALA A 84 0.32 -15.16 -12.66
C ALA A 84 -0.36 -13.99 -11.96
N VAL A 85 -1.67 -13.88 -12.11
CA VAL A 85 -2.51 -12.88 -11.42
C VAL A 85 -3.50 -13.61 -10.55
N LEU A 86 -3.62 -13.21 -9.29
CA LEU A 86 -4.63 -13.74 -8.38
C LEU A 86 -5.99 -13.15 -8.72
N ARG A 87 -6.90 -13.98 -9.24
CA ARG A 87 -8.28 -13.60 -9.53
C ARG A 87 -8.99 -13.14 -8.26
N GLY A 88 -9.63 -11.97 -8.32
CA GLY A 88 -10.33 -11.39 -7.17
C GLY A 88 -9.44 -10.86 -6.05
N GLY A 89 -8.11 -10.99 -6.18
CA GLY A 89 -7.13 -10.35 -5.32
C GLY A 89 -7.30 -10.63 -3.83
N THR A 90 -7.00 -9.63 -2.99
CA THR A 90 -7.13 -9.74 -1.52
C THR A 90 -8.59 -9.85 -1.06
N GLU A 91 -9.57 -9.45 -1.87
CA GLU A 91 -11.00 -9.66 -1.54
C GLU A 91 -11.36 -11.15 -1.64
N ALA A 92 -10.93 -11.85 -2.71
CA ALA A 92 -11.15 -13.29 -2.84
C ALA A 92 -10.38 -14.06 -1.77
N TRP A 93 -9.16 -13.62 -1.41
CA TRP A 93 -8.37 -14.18 -0.32
C TRP A 93 -9.11 -14.11 1.02
N GLY A 94 -9.66 -12.93 1.36
CA GLY A 94 -10.45 -12.74 2.59
C GLY A 94 -11.76 -13.53 2.58
N LYS A 95 -12.47 -13.60 1.43
CA LYS A 95 -13.70 -14.41 1.28
C LYS A 95 -13.44 -15.92 1.44
N ALA A 96 -12.25 -16.38 1.09
CA ALA A 96 -11.82 -17.76 1.30
C ALA A 96 -11.48 -18.07 2.79
N GLY A 97 -11.63 -17.09 3.71
CA GLY A 97 -11.34 -17.24 5.12
C GLY A 97 -9.84 -17.34 5.45
N LEU A 98 -8.96 -17.03 4.50
CA LEU A 98 -7.53 -17.11 4.71
C LEU A 98 -7.02 -15.91 5.54
N PRO A 99 -5.99 -16.11 6.37
CA PRO A 99 -5.48 -15.05 7.25
C PRO A 99 -4.92 -13.88 6.45
N LEU A 100 -5.19 -12.67 6.93
CA LEU A 100 -4.58 -11.45 6.47
C LEU A 100 -3.60 -10.94 7.53
N VAL A 101 -2.41 -10.59 7.11
CA VAL A 101 -1.42 -9.94 7.97
C VAL A 101 -1.68 -8.44 7.96
N VAL A 102 -1.97 -7.88 9.13
CA VAL A 102 -2.09 -6.43 9.33
C VAL A 102 -0.77 -5.92 9.89
N SER A 103 -0.12 -5.02 9.17
CA SER A 103 1.14 -4.45 9.65
C SER A 103 0.90 -3.54 10.86
N ALA A 104 1.62 -3.79 11.95
CA ALA A 104 1.55 -2.95 13.16
C ALA A 104 1.87 -1.46 12.86
N LYS A 105 2.61 -1.17 11.79
CA LYS A 105 2.89 0.19 11.30
C LYS A 105 1.68 0.90 10.67
N SER A 106 0.59 0.18 10.34
CA SER A 106 -0.67 0.77 9.85
C SER A 106 -1.45 1.54 10.92
N ARG A 107 -0.96 1.61 12.15
CA ARG A 107 -1.67 2.28 13.25
C ARG A 107 -1.91 3.78 13.02
N TRP A 108 -1.17 4.40 12.11
CA TRP A 108 -1.35 5.81 11.75
C TRP A 108 -1.46 5.97 10.25
N ALA A 109 -2.67 5.80 9.73
CA ALA A 109 -2.96 6.11 8.32
C ALA A 109 -2.51 7.55 8.03
N LEU A 110 -1.87 7.77 6.88
CA LEU A 110 -1.37 9.09 6.45
C LEU A 110 -2.44 10.17 6.60
N GLU A 111 -3.68 9.84 6.29
CA GLU A 111 -4.83 10.71 6.43
C GLU A 111 -5.06 11.20 7.88
N ARG A 112 -4.88 10.32 8.87
CA ARG A 112 -4.98 10.72 10.29
C ARG A 112 -3.84 11.64 10.69
N GLN A 113 -2.62 11.42 10.18
CA GLN A 113 -1.47 12.30 10.40
C GLN A 113 -1.72 13.69 9.82
N VAL A 114 -2.25 13.76 8.59
CA VAL A 114 -2.60 15.02 7.93
C VAL A 114 -3.66 15.78 8.73
N ARG A 115 -4.75 15.12 9.14
CA ARG A 115 -5.82 15.74 9.93
C ARG A 115 -5.30 16.26 11.27
N LEU A 116 -4.46 15.47 11.96
CA LEU A 116 -3.87 15.90 13.24
C LEU A 116 -2.94 17.10 13.06
N ALA A 117 -2.04 17.05 12.08
CA ALA A 117 -1.10 18.14 11.82
C ALA A 117 -1.83 19.43 11.43
N ALA A 118 -2.81 19.35 10.54
CA ALA A 118 -3.61 20.51 10.15
C ALA A 118 -4.45 21.07 11.32
N GLY A 119 -5.04 20.20 12.11
CA GLY A 119 -5.81 20.60 13.30
C GLY A 119 -4.94 21.28 14.35
N LEU A 120 -3.74 20.76 14.63
CA LEU A 120 -2.80 21.38 15.57
C LEU A 120 -2.29 22.73 15.06
N LEU A 121 -1.99 22.86 13.76
CA LEU A 121 -1.60 24.14 13.17
C LEU A 121 -2.72 25.18 13.27
N LEU A 122 -3.95 24.80 12.97
CA LEU A 122 -5.12 25.68 13.10
C LEU A 122 -5.33 26.12 14.56
N LEU A 123 -5.35 25.15 15.48
CA LEU A 123 -5.58 25.42 16.89
C LEU A 123 -4.49 26.34 17.46
N SER A 124 -3.21 26.03 17.19
CA SER A 124 -2.10 26.83 17.68
C SER A 124 -2.12 28.25 17.11
N SER A 125 -2.43 28.44 15.83
CA SER A 125 -2.51 29.77 15.21
C SER A 125 -3.66 30.60 15.79
N VAL A 126 -4.82 30.00 16.07
CA VAL A 126 -5.95 30.69 16.71
C VAL A 126 -5.61 31.08 18.15
N VAL A 127 -5.06 30.17 18.95
CA VAL A 127 -4.67 30.45 20.34
C VAL A 127 -3.64 31.57 20.38
N LEU A 128 -2.63 31.53 19.52
CA LEU A 128 -1.59 32.56 19.46
C LEU A 128 -2.14 33.93 19.04
N ALA A 129 -3.10 33.92 18.09
CA ALA A 129 -3.79 35.14 17.65
C ALA A 129 -4.59 35.81 18.78
N LEU A 130 -5.24 35.01 19.64
CA LEU A 130 -6.05 35.49 20.74
C LEU A 130 -5.26 35.93 21.94
N THR A 131 -4.05 35.34 22.17
CA THR A 131 -3.30 35.56 23.43
C THR A 131 -2.09 36.47 23.28
N VAL A 132 -1.39 36.41 22.13
CA VAL A 132 -0.06 37.05 21.99
C VAL A 132 0.02 37.96 20.77
N TYR A 133 -0.37 37.54 19.61
CA TYR A 133 -0.13 38.23 18.36
C TYR A 133 -1.30 38.08 17.34
N PRO A 134 -2.23 39.05 17.30
CA PRO A 134 -3.42 39.00 16.45
C PRO A 134 -3.19 38.61 14.98
N PRO A 135 -2.09 39.04 14.30
CA PRO A 135 -1.84 38.64 12.91
C PRO A 135 -1.69 37.15 12.66
N MET A 136 -1.52 36.32 13.71
CA MET A 136 -1.48 34.85 13.56
C MET A 136 -2.80 34.26 13.01
N VAL A 137 -3.89 35.00 13.03
CA VAL A 137 -5.16 34.60 12.39
C VAL A 137 -5.01 34.36 10.87
N TYR A 138 -4.10 35.12 10.21
CA TYR A 138 -3.84 34.91 8.78
C TYR A 138 -3.24 33.54 8.49
N LEU A 139 -2.42 32.99 9.40
CA LEU A 139 -1.90 31.63 9.26
C LEU A 139 -3.03 30.59 9.31
N ALA A 140 -4.01 30.76 10.20
CA ALA A 140 -5.20 29.93 10.25
C ALA A 140 -5.97 29.99 8.92
N GLY A 141 -6.12 31.19 8.34
CA GLY A 141 -6.75 31.40 7.05
C GLY A 141 -6.04 30.65 5.91
N VAL A 142 -4.72 30.71 5.85
CA VAL A 142 -3.91 29.99 4.84
C VAL A 142 -4.08 28.47 4.95
N VAL A 143 -4.05 27.93 6.18
CA VAL A 143 -4.26 26.51 6.42
C VAL A 143 -5.68 26.08 5.99
N ALA A 144 -6.69 26.89 6.34
CA ALA A 144 -8.09 26.63 5.96
C ALA A 144 -8.28 26.64 4.43
N LEU A 145 -7.69 27.60 3.73
CA LEU A 145 -7.70 27.68 2.26
C LEU A 145 -7.02 26.45 1.63
N GLY A 146 -5.89 26.04 2.18
CA GLY A 146 -5.17 24.84 1.74
C GLY A 146 -6.00 23.55 1.91
N LEU A 147 -6.72 23.42 3.03
CA LEU A 147 -7.62 22.28 3.27
C LEU A 147 -8.81 22.28 2.32
N THR A 148 -9.40 23.46 2.06
CA THR A 148 -10.50 23.61 1.09
C THR A 148 -10.05 23.24 -0.32
N GLY A 149 -8.87 23.73 -0.73
CA GLY A 149 -8.27 23.39 -2.02
C GLY A 149 -7.97 21.91 -2.15
N ALA A 150 -7.44 21.29 -1.11
CA ALA A 150 -7.19 19.84 -1.08
C ALA A 150 -8.49 19.01 -1.20
N GLY A 151 -9.59 19.47 -0.60
CA GLY A 151 -10.89 18.82 -0.71
C GLY A 151 -11.52 18.92 -2.09
N LEU A 152 -11.19 19.99 -2.86
CA LEU A 152 -11.73 20.20 -4.21
C LEU A 152 -10.90 19.51 -5.30
N THR A 153 -9.58 19.38 -5.09
CA THR A 153 -8.63 18.94 -6.13
C THR A 153 -8.00 17.57 -5.86
N ASP A 154 -8.27 16.95 -4.72
CA ASP A 154 -7.58 15.76 -4.21
C ASP A 154 -6.04 15.93 -4.08
N PHE A 155 -5.55 17.16 -4.20
CA PHE A 155 -4.14 17.52 -4.09
C PHE A 155 -3.85 18.16 -2.72
N CYS A 156 -3.13 17.43 -1.85
CA CYS A 156 -2.74 17.91 -0.52
C CYS A 156 -1.21 18.00 -0.38
N PRO A 157 -0.62 19.22 -0.37
CA PRO A 157 0.83 19.40 -0.20
C PRO A 157 1.36 18.80 1.11
N MET A 158 0.58 18.88 2.19
CA MET A 158 0.93 18.31 3.50
C MET A 158 1.00 16.77 3.45
N ALA A 159 0.09 16.12 2.72
CA ALA A 159 0.14 14.68 2.52
C ALA A 159 1.41 14.24 1.78
N LEU A 160 1.82 15.00 0.76
CA LEU A 160 3.07 14.75 0.02
C LEU A 160 4.31 14.91 0.92
N LEU A 161 4.31 15.90 1.78
CA LEU A 161 5.40 16.13 2.74
C LEU A 161 5.48 14.97 3.75
N LEU A 162 4.37 14.59 4.35
CA LEU A 162 4.30 13.51 5.32
C LEU A 162 4.61 12.13 4.71
N ALA A 163 4.23 11.89 3.44
CA ALA A 163 4.56 10.66 2.74
C ALA A 163 6.07 10.47 2.55
N LYS A 164 6.85 11.55 2.44
CA LYS A 164 8.33 11.51 2.34
C LYS A 164 9.03 11.20 3.65
N MET A 165 8.35 11.29 4.78
CA MET A 165 8.94 11.04 6.09
C MET A 165 9.40 9.58 6.25
N PRO A 166 10.50 9.33 6.99
CA PRO A 166 11.12 8.00 7.08
C PRO A 166 10.18 6.92 7.65
N TRP A 167 9.23 7.30 8.51
CA TRP A 167 8.25 6.36 9.08
C TRP A 167 7.10 6.00 8.13
N ASN A 168 6.89 6.78 7.06
CA ASN A 168 5.89 6.52 6.02
C ASN A 168 6.50 5.84 4.78
N ARG A 169 7.83 5.65 4.73
CA ARG A 169 8.47 4.93 3.62
C ARG A 169 8.14 3.44 3.67
N ALA A 170 7.91 2.85 2.48
CA ALA A 170 7.76 1.42 2.34
C ALA A 170 8.97 0.69 2.93
N SER A 171 8.73 -0.29 3.79
CA SER A 171 9.79 -1.16 4.28
C SER A 171 10.31 -2.00 3.09
N LYS A 172 11.62 -2.03 2.86
CA LYS A 172 12.27 -2.98 1.96
C LYS A 172 12.26 -4.35 2.64
N THR A 173 11.11 -4.99 2.69
CA THR A 173 11.02 -6.36 3.19
C THR A 173 11.54 -7.27 2.08
N ALA A 174 12.56 -8.06 2.37
CA ALA A 174 13.05 -9.07 1.44
C ALA A 174 11.90 -10.03 1.09
N PRO A 175 11.80 -10.47 -0.18
CA PRO A 175 10.75 -11.37 -0.61
C PRO A 175 10.90 -12.72 0.11
N VAL A 176 9.91 -13.07 0.89
CA VAL A 176 9.80 -14.40 1.49
C VAL A 176 8.95 -15.25 0.55
N SER A 177 9.47 -16.41 0.14
CA SER A 177 8.67 -17.39 -0.61
C SER A 177 7.43 -17.77 0.19
N CYS A 178 6.28 -17.89 -0.48
CA CYS A 178 5.02 -18.25 0.14
C CYS A 178 5.15 -19.57 0.90
N ARG A 179 5.09 -19.53 2.22
CA ARG A 179 4.84 -20.67 3.10
C ARG A 179 3.53 -20.40 3.83
N LEU A 180 2.45 -20.97 3.33
CA LEU A 180 1.24 -21.10 4.14
C LEU A 180 1.55 -22.13 5.21
N ARG A 181 1.75 -21.67 6.46
CA ARG A 181 1.84 -22.56 7.61
C ARG A 181 0.42 -23.05 7.89
N PRO A 182 0.13 -24.35 7.91
CA PRO A 182 -1.16 -24.82 8.34
C PRO A 182 -1.40 -24.31 9.77
N SER A 183 -2.56 -23.70 9.99
CA SER A 183 -3.05 -23.41 11.34
C SER A 183 -3.36 -24.73 12.02
N ASN A 184 -2.58 -25.08 13.03
CA ASN A 184 -3.01 -26.06 14.04
C ASN A 184 -4.20 -25.51 14.80
#